data_12c6f4d479eae178a4dbf9ca240123a5
#
_entry.id   12c6f4d479eae178a4dbf9ca240123a5
#
_cell.length_a   1.000
_cell.length_b   1.000
_cell.length_c   1.000
_cell.angle_alpha   90.00
_cell.angle_beta   90.00
_cell.angle_gamma   90.00
#
_symmetry.space_group_name_H-M   'P 1'
#
loop_
_entity.id
_entity.type
_entity.pdbx_description
1 polymer ?
#
loop_
_entity_poly.entity_id
_entity_poly.type
_entity_poly.pdbx_seq_one_letter_code
_entity_poly.pdbx_strand_id
1 'polypeptide(L)'
;MNIIRTLFTIISLSFIASNSFASNEDNARSWINAAYTGKEEMIASVRDNMAEDGLNYPGRFVGFGFNWNPDLDEGKMIVQRVISGSPAEGILEPGDEFISVEGIEVNQKNIDDEKLPFSGLPGKTVNAVILRNGEEMNIAVTRGIVNSSNTKSQVLENLSGADAGNWTTIEHRINEVASNMSDNTVYVWHWHKSLNRTFDLEFEQNVVTRLAFNDEGKVIAIGDLSEERLAQSQLGFSLTR
;
A
#
# COMPACT_ATOMS: atom_id res chain seq x y z
N MET A 1 -67.54 -51.77 -0.69
CA MET A 1 -66.49 -51.60 0.32
C MET A 1 -65.31 -50.86 -0.41
N ASN A 2 -65.38 -49.50 -0.39
CA ASN A 2 -64.45 -48.66 -1.12
C ASN A 2 -63.30 -48.26 -0.19
N ILE A 3 -62.11 -48.66 -0.56
CA ILE A 3 -60.85 -48.24 0.14
C ILE A 3 -60.34 -47.02 -0.53
N ILE A 4 -60.46 -45.84 0.12
CA ILE A 4 -59.84 -44.58 -0.31
C ILE A 4 -58.37 -44.63 0.11
N ARG A 5 -57.47 -44.66 -0.90
CA ARG A 5 -56.05 -44.49 -0.67
C ARG A 5 -55.71 -42.98 -0.70
N THR A 6 -55.47 -42.42 0.46
CA THR A 6 -54.93 -41.04 0.61
C THR A 6 -53.44 -41.03 0.30
N LEU A 7 -53.07 -40.40 -0.78
CA LEU A 7 -51.66 -40.17 -1.17
C LEU A 7 -51.15 -38.95 -0.38
N PHE A 8 -50.26 -39.15 0.57
CA PHE A 8 -49.55 -38.08 1.24
C PHE A 8 -48.36 -37.70 0.36
N THR A 9 -48.43 -36.53 -0.31
CA THR A 9 -47.32 -35.91 -1.03
C THR A 9 -46.49 -35.10 -0.03
N ILE A 10 -45.32 -35.63 0.36
CA ILE A 10 -44.35 -34.90 1.16
C ILE A 10 -43.65 -33.93 0.23
N ILE A 11 -43.99 -32.62 0.31
CA ILE A 11 -43.24 -31.56 -0.31
C ILE A 11 -42.03 -31.26 0.61
N SER A 12 -40.87 -31.81 0.24
CA SER A 12 -39.62 -31.42 0.85
C SER A 12 -39.22 -30.02 0.35
N LEU A 13 -39.49 -29.01 1.19
CA LEU A 13 -38.91 -27.67 1.00
C LEU A 13 -37.42 -27.77 1.26
N SER A 14 -36.63 -27.85 0.18
CA SER A 14 -35.20 -27.65 0.26
C SER A 14 -34.96 -26.17 0.53
N PHE A 15 -34.65 -25.79 1.76
CA PHE A 15 -34.06 -24.51 2.09
C PHE A 15 -32.65 -24.49 1.46
N ILE A 16 -32.52 -23.93 0.29
CA ILE A 16 -31.25 -23.49 -0.22
C ILE A 16 -30.89 -22.26 0.64
N ALA A 17 -30.05 -22.47 1.66
CA ALA A 17 -29.39 -21.37 2.32
C ALA A 17 -28.52 -20.71 1.26
N SER A 18 -29.03 -19.67 0.62
CA SER A 18 -28.22 -18.75 -0.16
C SER A 18 -27.29 -18.05 0.84
N ASN A 19 -26.07 -18.55 1.00
CA ASN A 19 -25.00 -17.75 1.54
C ASN A 19 -24.87 -16.56 0.56
N SER A 20 -25.50 -15.43 0.87
CA SER A 20 -25.23 -14.19 0.17
C SER A 20 -23.82 -13.78 0.59
N PHE A 21 -22.84 -14.15 -0.23
CA PHE A 21 -21.54 -13.49 -0.16
C PHE A 21 -21.80 -12.00 -0.36
N ALA A 22 -21.18 -11.16 0.47
CA ALA A 22 -21.21 -9.73 0.26
C ALA A 22 -20.75 -9.45 -1.18
N SER A 23 -21.39 -8.50 -1.86
CA SER A 23 -20.96 -8.13 -3.21
C SER A 23 -19.53 -7.57 -3.16
N ASN A 24 -18.80 -7.65 -4.27
CA ASN A 24 -17.48 -7.02 -4.35
C ASN A 24 -17.55 -5.51 -4.05
N GLU A 25 -18.67 -4.87 -4.34
CA GLU A 25 -18.91 -3.46 -3.97
C GLU A 25 -19.02 -3.28 -2.46
N ASP A 26 -19.73 -4.17 -1.75
CA ASP A 26 -19.84 -4.10 -0.30
C ASP A 26 -18.48 -4.38 0.37
N ASN A 27 -17.73 -5.34 -0.18
CA ASN A 27 -16.37 -5.63 0.29
C ASN A 27 -15.44 -4.44 0.07
N ALA A 28 -15.54 -3.76 -1.10
CA ALA A 28 -14.76 -2.56 -1.38
C ALA A 28 -15.13 -1.40 -0.45
N ARG A 29 -16.42 -1.16 -0.19
CA ARG A 29 -16.88 -0.16 0.79
C ARG A 29 -16.34 -0.44 2.19
N SER A 30 -16.41 -1.71 2.61
CA SER A 30 -15.93 -2.14 3.92
C SER A 30 -14.42 -1.93 4.05
N TRP A 31 -13.66 -2.21 2.98
CA TRP A 31 -12.22 -1.96 2.93
C TRP A 31 -11.88 -0.48 3.11
N ILE A 32 -12.54 0.41 2.34
CA ILE A 32 -12.31 1.85 2.45
C ILE A 32 -12.69 2.37 3.83
N ASN A 33 -13.83 1.95 4.39
CA ASN A 33 -14.23 2.35 5.73
C ASN A 33 -13.19 1.92 6.77
N ALA A 34 -12.69 0.68 6.70
CA ALA A 34 -11.66 0.18 7.62
C ALA A 34 -10.37 1.02 7.55
N ALA A 35 -9.94 1.43 6.34
CA ALA A 35 -8.74 2.22 6.14
C ALA A 35 -8.79 3.59 6.83
N TYR A 36 -9.99 4.17 6.98
CA TYR A 36 -10.17 5.48 7.61
C TYR A 36 -10.66 5.41 9.08
N THR A 37 -11.09 4.23 9.54
CA THR A 37 -11.56 4.05 10.92
C THR A 37 -10.39 3.92 11.89
N GLY A 38 -9.41 3.07 11.58
CA GLY A 38 -8.29 2.87 12.47
C GLY A 38 -7.37 1.72 12.08
N LYS A 39 -6.26 1.62 12.81
CA LYS A 39 -5.23 0.60 12.61
C LYS A 39 -5.77 -0.82 12.71
N GLU A 40 -6.51 -1.10 13.78
CA GLU A 40 -6.99 -2.46 14.06
C GLU A 40 -8.05 -2.91 13.06
N GLU A 41 -8.94 -2.01 12.65
CA GLU A 41 -9.94 -2.24 11.62
C GLU A 41 -9.28 -2.54 10.26
N MET A 42 -8.22 -1.79 9.91
CA MET A 42 -7.49 -2.02 8.68
C MET A 42 -6.73 -3.35 8.71
N ILE A 43 -6.07 -3.69 9.83
CA ILE A 43 -5.40 -4.99 10.01
C ILE A 43 -6.42 -6.14 9.87
N ALA A 44 -7.58 -6.02 10.51
CA ALA A 44 -8.64 -7.02 10.39
C ALA A 44 -9.14 -7.15 8.94
N SER A 45 -9.36 -6.01 8.27
CA SER A 45 -9.80 -6.00 6.86
C SER A 45 -8.77 -6.68 5.94
N VAL A 46 -7.48 -6.39 6.08
CA VAL A 46 -6.43 -7.05 5.28
C VAL A 46 -6.37 -8.54 5.58
N ARG A 47 -6.39 -8.93 6.86
CA ARG A 47 -6.33 -10.34 7.27
C ARG A 47 -7.47 -11.16 6.66
N ASP A 48 -8.70 -10.62 6.74
CA ASP A 48 -9.90 -11.35 6.43
C ASP A 48 -10.30 -11.25 4.95
N ASN A 49 -9.98 -10.14 4.27
CA ASN A 49 -10.48 -9.84 2.94
C ASN A 49 -9.42 -9.80 1.84
N MET A 50 -8.11 -9.80 2.15
CA MET A 50 -7.06 -9.90 1.14
C MET A 50 -6.70 -11.37 0.89
N ALA A 51 -6.57 -11.76 -0.37
CA ALA A 51 -6.09 -13.09 -0.76
C ALA A 51 -4.62 -13.30 -0.31
N GLU A 52 -4.19 -14.54 -0.10
CA GLU A 52 -2.81 -14.83 0.34
C GLU A 52 -1.76 -14.37 -0.68
N ASP A 53 -2.08 -14.45 -1.96
CA ASP A 53 -1.27 -13.96 -3.08
C ASP A 53 -1.61 -12.53 -3.50
N GLY A 54 -2.46 -11.83 -2.73
CA GLY A 54 -2.88 -10.46 -3.00
C GLY A 54 -1.71 -9.47 -2.93
N LEU A 55 -1.78 -8.44 -3.78
CA LEU A 55 -0.78 -7.40 -3.88
C LEU A 55 -1.39 -6.01 -3.65
N ASN A 56 -0.71 -5.21 -2.82
CA ASN A 56 -0.97 -3.78 -2.69
C ASN A 56 0.07 -3.00 -3.48
N TYR A 57 -0.38 -2.05 -4.29
CA TYR A 57 0.45 -1.17 -5.11
C TYR A 57 0.42 0.25 -4.55
N PRO A 58 1.37 0.63 -3.65
CA PRO A 58 1.36 1.92 -2.97
C PRO A 58 1.71 3.10 -3.88
N GLY A 59 1.99 2.85 -5.15
CA GLY A 59 2.36 3.86 -6.13
C GLY A 59 3.71 3.61 -6.78
N ARG A 60 4.09 4.53 -7.67
CA ARG A 60 5.37 4.52 -8.37
C ARG A 60 6.18 5.75 -8.00
N PHE A 61 7.49 5.59 -7.95
CA PHE A 61 8.40 6.70 -7.69
C PHE A 61 9.66 6.59 -8.55
N VAL A 62 10.45 7.65 -8.60
CA VAL A 62 11.77 7.62 -9.27
C VAL A 62 12.86 7.49 -8.22
N GLY A 63 13.64 6.42 -8.32
CA GLY A 63 14.69 6.13 -7.33
C GLY A 63 15.49 4.88 -7.65
N PHE A 64 16.12 4.33 -6.61
CA PHE A 64 16.89 3.09 -6.67
C PHE A 64 15.99 1.87 -6.58
N GLY A 65 15.04 1.87 -5.64
CA GLY A 65 14.12 0.75 -5.44
C GLY A 65 14.59 -0.26 -4.41
N PHE A 66 14.81 0.19 -3.20
CA PHE A 66 15.07 -0.63 -2.02
C PHE A 66 14.25 -0.13 -0.83
N ASN A 67 14.09 -0.99 0.17
CA ASN A 67 13.47 -0.66 1.44
C ASN A 67 14.52 -0.71 2.54
N TRP A 68 14.39 0.17 3.51
CA TRP A 68 15.16 0.24 4.75
C TRP A 68 14.22 0.66 5.89
N ASN A 69 14.65 0.50 7.14
CA ASN A 69 13.84 0.89 8.30
C ASN A 69 14.62 1.88 9.18
N PRO A 70 14.23 3.15 9.22
CA PRO A 70 14.90 4.17 10.03
C PRO A 70 14.80 3.90 11.54
N ASP A 71 13.77 3.17 11.99
CA ASP A 71 13.55 2.89 13.42
C ASP A 71 14.48 1.78 13.97
N LEU A 72 15.05 0.96 13.09
CA LEU A 72 15.95 -0.14 13.49
C LEU A 72 17.43 0.26 13.48
N ASP A 73 17.82 1.20 12.62
CA ASP A 73 19.20 1.48 12.28
C ASP A 73 19.49 2.98 12.39
N GLU A 74 19.42 3.53 13.61
CA GLU A 74 19.60 4.98 13.87
C GLU A 74 20.89 5.52 13.22
N GLY A 75 20.73 6.49 12.33
CA GLY A 75 21.82 7.13 11.59
C GLY A 75 22.41 6.30 10.45
N LYS A 76 21.88 5.13 10.16
CA LYS A 76 22.31 4.23 9.10
C LYS A 76 21.20 3.97 8.09
N MET A 77 21.57 3.54 6.90
CA MET A 77 20.65 3.04 5.88
C MET A 77 21.07 1.64 5.46
N ILE A 78 20.45 0.63 6.03
CA ILE A 78 20.71 -0.78 5.72
C ILE A 78 19.61 -1.31 4.83
N VAL A 79 19.99 -1.86 3.67
CA VAL A 79 19.06 -2.45 2.72
C VAL A 79 18.40 -3.67 3.34
N GLN A 80 17.09 -3.61 3.57
CA GLN A 80 16.31 -4.75 4.04
C GLN A 80 15.80 -5.61 2.88
N ARG A 81 15.40 -4.95 1.80
CA ARG A 81 14.86 -5.60 0.60
C ARG A 81 15.12 -4.74 -0.64
N VAL A 82 15.47 -5.39 -1.73
CA VAL A 82 15.49 -4.78 -3.08
C VAL A 82 14.15 -5.07 -3.76
N ILE A 83 13.56 -4.04 -4.38
CA ILE A 83 12.30 -4.16 -5.11
C ILE A 83 12.59 -4.81 -6.47
N SER A 84 11.91 -5.91 -6.76
CA SER A 84 12.09 -6.60 -8.05
C SER A 84 11.71 -5.71 -9.24
N GLY A 85 12.48 -5.78 -10.32
CA GLY A 85 12.34 -4.93 -11.50
C GLY A 85 12.82 -3.49 -11.29
N SER A 86 13.41 -3.16 -10.12
CA SER A 86 13.93 -1.83 -9.84
C SER A 86 15.35 -1.61 -10.37
N PRO A 87 15.82 -0.34 -10.48
CA PRO A 87 17.22 -0.04 -10.83
C PRO A 87 18.27 -0.63 -9.89
N ALA A 88 17.91 -0.92 -8.65
CA ALA A 88 18.82 -1.51 -7.67
C ALA A 88 18.96 -3.04 -7.82
N GLU A 89 18.06 -3.70 -8.56
CA GLU A 89 18.08 -5.16 -8.71
C GLU A 89 19.37 -5.63 -9.39
N GLY A 90 20.04 -6.60 -8.79
CA GLY A 90 21.34 -7.09 -9.24
C GLY A 90 22.53 -6.18 -8.88
N ILE A 91 22.30 -5.03 -8.25
CA ILE A 91 23.37 -4.13 -7.75
C ILE A 91 23.41 -4.15 -6.22
N LEU A 92 22.28 -3.98 -5.56
CA LEU A 92 22.14 -4.03 -4.10
C LEU A 92 21.66 -5.40 -3.63
N GLU A 93 22.01 -5.72 -2.39
CA GLU A 93 21.58 -6.92 -1.70
C GLU A 93 21.07 -6.58 -0.28
N PRO A 94 20.15 -7.38 0.30
CA PRO A 94 19.80 -7.22 1.70
C PRO A 94 21.03 -7.32 2.60
N GLY A 95 21.18 -6.37 3.53
CA GLY A 95 22.32 -6.24 4.43
C GLY A 95 23.39 -5.24 3.97
N ASP A 96 23.30 -4.70 2.74
CA ASP A 96 24.18 -3.60 2.33
C ASP A 96 23.92 -2.37 3.20
N GLU A 97 24.95 -1.78 3.77
CA GLU A 97 24.90 -0.52 4.51
C GLU A 97 25.43 0.61 3.63
N PHE A 98 24.66 1.66 3.40
CA PHE A 98 25.14 2.84 2.68
C PHE A 98 26.07 3.66 3.58
N ILE A 99 27.29 3.93 3.11
CA ILE A 99 28.28 4.78 3.76
C ILE A 99 28.20 6.21 3.23
N SER A 100 28.11 6.36 1.90
CA SER A 100 27.91 7.67 1.27
C SER A 100 27.18 7.57 -0.07
N VAL A 101 26.49 8.65 -0.47
CA VAL A 101 25.81 8.77 -1.77
C VAL A 101 26.19 10.11 -2.39
N GLU A 102 26.76 10.10 -3.60
CA GLU A 102 27.36 11.28 -4.27
C GLU A 102 28.33 12.06 -3.36
N GLY A 103 29.08 11.33 -2.53
CA GLY A 103 30.03 11.90 -1.55
C GLY A 103 29.38 12.51 -0.30
N ILE A 104 28.07 12.44 -0.17
CA ILE A 104 27.32 12.83 1.05
C ILE A 104 27.29 11.64 1.99
N GLU A 105 27.86 11.81 3.18
CA GLU A 105 27.86 10.78 4.21
C GLU A 105 26.45 10.40 4.66
N VAL A 106 26.19 9.12 4.84
CA VAL A 106 24.94 8.62 5.43
C VAL A 106 25.07 8.71 6.95
N ASN A 107 24.30 9.60 7.54
CA ASN A 107 24.16 9.79 8.97
C ASN A 107 22.79 10.36 9.30
N GLN A 108 22.37 10.33 10.57
CA GLN A 108 21.03 10.78 10.97
C GLN A 108 20.69 12.17 10.44
N LYS A 109 21.61 13.12 10.57
CA LYS A 109 21.38 14.49 10.13
C LYS A 109 21.11 14.60 8.62
N ASN A 110 21.86 13.90 7.78
CA ASN A 110 21.70 13.95 6.33
C ASN A 110 20.48 13.16 5.87
N ILE A 111 20.05 12.17 6.65
CA ILE A 111 18.78 11.44 6.47
C ILE A 111 17.61 12.38 6.77
N ASP A 112 17.59 13.01 7.95
CA ASP A 112 16.51 13.93 8.38
C ASP A 112 16.40 15.17 7.50
N ASP A 113 17.54 15.68 7.02
CA ASP A 113 17.60 16.81 6.11
C ASP A 113 17.28 16.43 4.63
N GLU A 114 16.93 15.17 4.35
CA GLU A 114 16.64 14.62 3.00
C GLU A 114 17.73 14.93 1.95
N LYS A 115 19.00 14.98 2.36
CA LYS A 115 20.13 15.36 1.49
C LYS A 115 20.62 14.24 0.58
N LEU A 116 20.26 13.00 0.87
CA LEU A 116 20.76 11.83 0.15
C LEU A 116 20.01 11.66 -1.18
N PRO A 117 20.69 11.72 -2.34
CA PRO A 117 20.03 11.80 -3.62
C PRO A 117 19.57 10.45 -4.18
N PHE A 118 18.82 9.67 -3.39
CA PHE A 118 18.23 8.40 -3.84
C PHE A 118 17.09 8.60 -4.83
N SER A 119 16.35 9.70 -4.72
CA SER A 119 15.27 10.10 -5.61
C SER A 119 15.68 11.28 -6.51
N GLY A 120 14.86 11.62 -7.52
CA GLY A 120 15.10 12.76 -8.42
C GLY A 120 14.81 12.40 -9.88
N LEU A 121 15.51 13.02 -10.83
CA LEU A 121 15.26 12.80 -12.26
C LEU A 121 15.62 11.37 -12.69
N PRO A 122 14.76 10.69 -13.46
CA PRO A 122 15.06 9.37 -14.02
C PRO A 122 16.20 9.46 -15.04
N GLY A 123 16.96 8.37 -15.22
CA GLY A 123 18.08 8.28 -16.13
C GLY A 123 19.38 8.90 -15.62
N LYS A 124 19.38 9.55 -14.45
CA LYS A 124 20.61 10.05 -13.83
C LYS A 124 21.28 8.95 -13.01
N THR A 125 22.54 8.65 -13.32
CA THR A 125 23.36 7.74 -12.53
C THR A 125 23.83 8.43 -11.25
N VAL A 126 23.78 7.71 -10.14
CA VAL A 126 24.18 8.14 -8.80
C VAL A 126 25.20 7.15 -8.28
N ASN A 127 26.33 7.64 -7.82
CA ASN A 127 27.40 6.83 -7.24
C ASN A 127 27.21 6.73 -5.73
N ALA A 128 27.48 5.56 -5.18
CA ALA A 128 27.42 5.35 -3.73
C ALA A 128 28.56 4.43 -3.28
N VAL A 129 28.93 4.57 -2.02
CA VAL A 129 29.79 3.62 -1.31
C VAL A 129 28.91 2.85 -0.34
N ILE A 130 28.98 1.55 -0.41
CA ILE A 130 28.28 0.63 0.51
C ILE A 130 29.29 -0.24 1.25
N LEU A 131 28.89 -0.73 2.43
CA LEU A 131 29.59 -1.77 3.16
C LEU A 131 28.80 -3.09 2.94
N ARG A 132 29.43 -4.07 2.28
CA ARG A 132 28.89 -5.41 2.07
C ARG A 132 29.82 -6.44 2.69
N ASN A 133 29.32 -7.23 3.63
CA ASN A 133 30.11 -8.24 4.37
C ASN A 133 31.40 -7.69 5.00
N GLY A 134 31.41 -6.43 5.44
CA GLY A 134 32.56 -5.77 6.06
C GLY A 134 33.55 -5.15 5.06
N GLU A 135 33.29 -5.20 3.77
CA GLU A 135 34.12 -4.59 2.72
C GLU A 135 33.41 -3.41 2.06
N GLU A 136 34.12 -2.29 1.91
CA GLU A 136 33.61 -1.13 1.19
C GLU A 136 33.60 -1.38 -0.33
N MET A 137 32.48 -1.07 -0.98
CA MET A 137 32.29 -1.21 -2.41
C MET A 137 31.74 0.07 -3.02
N ASN A 138 32.29 0.47 -4.16
CA ASN A 138 31.71 1.53 -4.97
C ASN A 138 30.67 0.93 -5.91
N ILE A 139 29.48 1.48 -5.89
CA ILE A 139 28.38 1.12 -6.79
C ILE A 139 27.88 2.34 -7.56
N ALA A 140 27.21 2.08 -8.66
CA ALA A 140 26.54 3.11 -9.46
C ALA A 140 25.14 2.62 -9.83
N VAL A 141 24.11 3.36 -9.46
CA VAL A 141 22.72 3.04 -9.78
C VAL A 141 22.13 4.15 -10.65
N THR A 142 21.60 3.78 -11.82
CA THR A 142 20.89 4.73 -12.66
C THR A 142 19.42 4.77 -12.25
N ARG A 143 18.97 5.92 -11.73
CA ARG A 143 17.58 6.08 -11.26
C ARG A 143 16.57 5.78 -12.34
N GLY A 144 15.53 5.05 -12.01
CA GLY A 144 14.43 4.70 -12.89
C GLY A 144 13.09 4.78 -12.19
N ILE A 145 12.03 4.46 -12.93
CA ILE A 145 10.69 4.33 -12.34
C ILE A 145 10.62 3.00 -11.61
N VAL A 146 10.36 3.06 -10.31
CA VAL A 146 10.17 1.89 -9.45
C VAL A 146 8.68 1.61 -9.32
N ASN A 147 8.26 0.37 -9.61
CA ASN A 147 6.90 -0.11 -9.39
C ASN A 147 6.93 -0.96 -8.12
N SER A 148 6.56 -0.38 -6.99
CA SER A 148 6.53 -1.13 -5.73
C SER A 148 5.23 -1.91 -5.59
N SER A 149 5.33 -3.10 -4.98
CA SER A 149 4.17 -3.86 -4.52
C SER A 149 4.51 -4.50 -3.18
N ASN A 150 3.49 -4.64 -2.32
CA ASN A 150 3.58 -5.33 -1.06
C ASN A 150 2.64 -6.54 -1.06
N THR A 151 3.14 -7.68 -0.64
CA THR A 151 2.32 -8.88 -0.39
C THR A 151 1.43 -8.66 0.83
N LYS A 152 0.41 -9.50 1.02
CA LYS A 152 -0.45 -9.48 2.20
C LYS A 152 0.35 -9.49 3.51
N SER A 153 1.36 -10.36 3.62
CA SER A 153 2.22 -10.44 4.81
C SER A 153 2.96 -9.14 5.07
N GLN A 154 3.52 -8.50 4.03
CA GLN A 154 4.21 -7.21 4.15
C GLN A 154 3.27 -6.07 4.51
N VAL A 155 2.04 -6.07 3.97
CA VAL A 155 1.01 -5.09 4.36
C VAL A 155 0.66 -5.24 5.84
N LEU A 156 0.46 -6.47 6.33
CA LEU A 156 0.18 -6.74 7.74
C LEU A 156 1.35 -6.36 8.66
N GLU A 157 2.59 -6.63 8.26
CA GLU A 157 3.79 -6.23 8.98
C GLU A 157 3.89 -4.70 9.08
N ASN A 158 3.76 -3.99 7.96
CA ASN A 158 3.79 -2.53 7.91
C ASN A 158 2.69 -1.90 8.79
N LEU A 159 1.46 -2.41 8.70
CA LEU A 159 0.35 -1.94 9.53
C LEU A 159 0.61 -2.21 11.03
N SER A 160 1.14 -3.39 11.36
CA SER A 160 1.42 -3.77 12.75
C SER A 160 2.51 -2.89 13.38
N GLY A 161 3.54 -2.53 12.60
CA GLY A 161 4.62 -1.63 13.02
C GLY A 161 4.24 -0.15 13.03
N ALA A 162 3.16 0.26 12.36
CA ALA A 162 2.77 1.66 12.30
C ALA A 162 2.25 2.17 13.66
N ASP A 163 2.54 3.44 13.99
CA ASP A 163 1.92 4.12 15.14
C ASP A 163 0.41 4.29 14.89
N ALA A 164 -0.42 3.86 15.84
CA ALA A 164 -1.88 4.06 15.78
C ALA A 164 -2.26 5.54 15.67
N GLY A 165 -1.43 6.45 16.20
CA GLY A 165 -1.58 7.89 16.04
C GLY A 165 -1.49 8.39 14.59
N ASN A 166 -1.06 7.58 13.63
CA ASN A 166 -1.04 7.96 12.21
C ASN A 166 -2.44 7.94 11.57
N TRP A 167 -3.44 7.32 12.23
CA TRP A 167 -4.84 7.39 11.81
C TRP A 167 -5.46 8.71 12.28
N THR A 168 -5.27 9.76 11.52
CA THR A 168 -5.65 11.15 11.83
C THR A 168 -6.87 11.61 11.04
N THR A 169 -7.68 10.68 10.56
CA THR A 169 -8.89 10.99 9.79
C THR A 169 -9.87 11.78 10.65
N ILE A 170 -10.25 12.96 10.16
CA ILE A 170 -11.26 13.83 10.77
C ILE A 170 -12.64 13.48 10.22
N GLU A 171 -12.71 13.31 8.90
CA GLU A 171 -13.94 12.97 8.17
C GLU A 171 -13.59 12.17 6.90
N HIS A 172 -14.44 11.23 6.53
CA HIS A 172 -14.35 10.56 5.24
C HIS A 172 -15.77 10.26 4.70
N ARG A 173 -15.87 10.11 3.38
CA ARG A 173 -17.09 9.67 2.70
C ARG A 173 -16.78 8.96 1.40
N ILE A 174 -17.59 7.97 1.08
CA ILE A 174 -17.59 7.33 -0.24
C ILE A 174 -18.56 8.09 -1.13
N ASN A 175 -18.04 8.69 -2.20
CA ASN A 175 -18.84 9.46 -3.16
C ASN A 175 -19.54 8.54 -4.16
N GLU A 176 -18.80 7.56 -4.72
CA GLU A 176 -19.31 6.66 -5.76
C GLU A 176 -18.55 5.31 -5.71
N VAL A 177 -19.26 4.25 -6.11
CA VAL A 177 -18.68 2.93 -6.34
C VAL A 177 -19.12 2.47 -7.72
N ALA A 178 -18.17 2.04 -8.53
CA ALA A 178 -18.39 1.53 -9.88
C ALA A 178 -17.70 0.17 -10.07
N SER A 179 -18.44 -0.79 -10.58
CA SER A 179 -17.94 -2.15 -10.84
C SER A 179 -17.67 -2.38 -12.31
N ASN A 180 -16.54 -3.01 -12.62
CA ASN A 180 -16.34 -3.66 -13.91
C ASN A 180 -16.59 -5.16 -13.76
N MET A 181 -17.75 -5.61 -14.21
CA MET A 181 -18.19 -7.00 -14.08
C MET A 181 -17.36 -7.99 -14.93
N SER A 182 -16.58 -7.51 -15.90
CA SER A 182 -15.82 -8.38 -16.80
C SER A 182 -14.53 -8.92 -16.17
N ASP A 183 -13.99 -8.24 -15.15
CA ASP A 183 -12.73 -8.58 -14.50
C ASP A 183 -12.78 -8.52 -12.96
N ASN A 184 -13.99 -8.55 -12.39
CA ASN A 184 -14.22 -8.47 -10.94
C ASN A 184 -13.52 -7.28 -10.27
N THR A 185 -13.41 -6.14 -10.97
CA THR A 185 -12.78 -4.93 -10.45
C THR A 185 -13.82 -3.93 -9.97
N VAL A 186 -13.56 -3.33 -8.82
CA VAL A 186 -14.38 -2.26 -8.24
C VAL A 186 -13.51 -1.01 -8.08
N TYR A 187 -14.06 0.12 -8.46
CA TYR A 187 -13.49 1.43 -8.26
C TYR A 187 -14.32 2.18 -7.23
N VAL A 188 -13.67 2.71 -6.20
CA VAL A 188 -14.30 3.50 -5.15
C VAL A 188 -13.75 4.91 -5.22
N TRP A 189 -14.60 5.87 -5.59
CA TRP A 189 -14.27 7.29 -5.46
C TRP A 189 -14.70 7.75 -4.08
N HIS A 190 -13.74 8.20 -3.28
CA HIS A 190 -13.97 8.65 -1.92
C HIS A 190 -13.17 9.92 -1.64
N TRP A 191 -13.55 10.60 -0.58
CA TRP A 191 -12.92 11.81 -0.09
C TRP A 191 -12.61 11.65 1.39
N HIS A 192 -11.52 12.25 1.85
CA HIS A 192 -11.21 12.34 3.26
C HIS A 192 -10.58 13.68 3.61
N LYS A 193 -10.74 14.05 4.89
CA LYS A 193 -10.07 15.14 5.57
C LYS A 193 -9.26 14.54 6.72
N SER A 194 -8.00 14.90 6.83
CA SER A 194 -7.08 14.36 7.84
C SER A 194 -6.15 15.45 8.39
N LEU A 195 -5.58 15.21 9.56
CA LEU A 195 -4.56 16.06 10.16
C LEU A 195 -3.16 15.51 9.81
N ASN A 196 -2.30 16.32 9.20
CA ASN A 196 -0.88 16.01 9.11
C ASN A 196 -0.20 16.42 10.42
N ARG A 197 0.23 15.45 11.22
CA ARG A 197 0.82 15.69 12.55
C ARG A 197 2.19 16.36 12.51
N THR A 198 2.94 16.19 11.43
CA THR A 198 4.28 16.78 11.30
C THR A 198 4.20 18.31 11.16
N PHE A 199 3.18 18.78 10.42
CA PHE A 199 2.98 20.21 10.17
C PHE A 199 1.86 20.82 11.02
N ASP A 200 1.10 20.00 11.76
CA ASP A 200 -0.11 20.40 12.50
C ASP A 200 -1.12 21.14 11.60
N LEU A 201 -1.29 20.63 10.38
CA LEU A 201 -2.16 21.20 9.35
C LEU A 201 -3.19 20.16 8.87
N GLU A 202 -4.43 20.61 8.72
CA GLU A 202 -5.47 19.82 8.08
C GLU A 202 -5.31 19.87 6.55
N PHE A 203 -5.59 18.75 5.90
CA PHE A 203 -5.68 18.67 4.45
C PHE A 203 -6.82 17.76 4.03
N GLU A 204 -7.31 17.95 2.82
CA GLU A 204 -8.33 17.10 2.23
C GLU A 204 -7.96 16.70 0.79
N GLN A 205 -8.46 15.55 0.36
CA GLN A 205 -8.29 15.10 -1.02
C GLN A 205 -9.33 14.09 -1.43
N ASN A 206 -9.55 13.98 -2.75
CA ASN A 206 -10.24 12.85 -3.34
C ASN A 206 -9.23 11.75 -3.67
N VAL A 207 -9.71 10.50 -3.56
CA VAL A 207 -8.97 9.30 -3.90
C VAL A 207 -9.86 8.40 -4.73
N VAL A 208 -9.29 7.72 -5.72
CA VAL A 208 -9.92 6.59 -6.40
C VAL A 208 -9.12 5.34 -6.07
N THR A 209 -9.72 4.44 -5.32
CA THR A 209 -9.15 3.13 -5.01
C THR A 209 -9.68 2.10 -6.00
N ARG A 210 -8.78 1.37 -6.66
CA ARG A 210 -9.07 0.22 -7.49
C ARG A 210 -8.84 -1.05 -6.69
N LEU A 211 -9.86 -1.90 -6.57
CA LEU A 211 -9.76 -3.22 -5.95
C LEU A 211 -10.15 -4.28 -7.00
N ALA A 212 -9.27 -5.24 -7.24
CA ALA A 212 -9.59 -6.43 -8.04
C ALA A 212 -9.83 -7.61 -7.08
N PHE A 213 -10.84 -8.43 -7.38
CA PHE A 213 -11.27 -9.52 -6.54
C PHE A 213 -11.13 -10.87 -7.27
N ASN A 214 -10.85 -11.94 -6.52
CA ASN A 214 -10.98 -13.30 -7.01
C ASN A 214 -12.45 -13.79 -6.89
N ASP A 215 -12.70 -15.01 -7.33
CA ASP A 215 -14.05 -15.61 -7.31
C ASP A 215 -14.58 -15.86 -5.90
N GLU A 216 -13.72 -15.82 -4.88
CA GLU A 216 -14.09 -15.92 -3.45
C GLU A 216 -14.41 -14.55 -2.83
N GLY A 217 -14.35 -13.46 -3.61
CA GLY A 217 -14.54 -12.09 -3.13
C GLY A 217 -13.39 -11.56 -2.29
N LYS A 218 -12.18 -12.13 -2.40
CA LYS A 218 -10.96 -11.63 -1.76
C LYS A 218 -10.21 -10.69 -2.68
N VAL A 219 -9.62 -9.64 -2.10
CA VAL A 219 -8.80 -8.66 -2.82
C VAL A 219 -7.49 -9.30 -3.27
N ILE A 220 -7.26 -9.36 -4.59
CA ILE A 220 -6.02 -9.86 -5.22
C ILE A 220 -5.11 -8.72 -5.67
N ALA A 221 -5.65 -7.52 -5.89
CA ALA A 221 -4.85 -6.34 -6.21
C ALA A 221 -5.57 -5.07 -5.73
N ILE A 222 -4.81 -4.17 -5.13
CA ILE A 222 -5.30 -2.85 -4.71
C ILE A 222 -4.29 -1.77 -5.05
N GLY A 223 -4.77 -0.60 -5.44
CA GLY A 223 -3.95 0.59 -5.68
C GLY A 223 -4.81 1.84 -5.76
N ASP A 224 -4.20 2.97 -5.42
CA ASP A 224 -4.86 4.26 -5.29
C ASP A 224 -4.33 5.28 -6.29
N LEU A 225 -5.21 6.20 -6.70
CA LEU A 225 -4.88 7.46 -7.34
C LEU A 225 -5.51 8.59 -6.53
N SER A 226 -4.70 9.55 -6.09
CA SER A 226 -5.14 10.64 -5.23
C SER A 226 -4.79 12.02 -5.79
N GLU A 227 -5.43 13.05 -5.26
CA GLU A 227 -5.10 14.45 -5.48
C GLU A 227 -3.88 14.88 -4.65
N GLU A 228 -2.80 14.09 -4.69
CA GLU A 228 -1.59 14.29 -3.88
C GLU A 228 -1.03 15.71 -4.00
N ARG A 229 -1.02 16.27 -5.22
CA ARG A 229 -0.54 17.64 -5.44
C ARG A 229 -1.40 18.68 -4.71
N LEU A 230 -2.72 18.48 -4.64
CA LEU A 230 -3.62 19.34 -3.89
C LEU A 230 -3.34 19.24 -2.39
N ALA A 231 -3.21 18.01 -1.88
CA ALA A 231 -2.87 17.75 -0.48
C ALA A 231 -1.53 18.40 -0.09
N GLN A 232 -0.47 18.20 -0.90
CA GLN A 232 0.83 18.84 -0.68
C GLN A 232 0.76 20.37 -0.68
N SER A 233 -0.03 20.98 -1.58
CA SER A 233 -0.21 22.43 -1.62
C SER A 233 -0.88 22.98 -0.35
N GLN A 234 -1.84 22.25 0.24
CA GLN A 234 -2.47 22.60 1.51
C GLN A 234 -1.48 22.54 2.69
N LEU A 235 -0.49 21.66 2.61
CA LEU A 235 0.59 21.51 3.60
C LEU A 235 1.75 22.51 3.38
N GLY A 236 1.63 23.42 2.41
CA GLY A 236 2.61 24.47 2.14
C GLY A 236 3.74 24.06 1.19
N PHE A 237 3.69 22.86 0.61
CA PHE A 237 4.68 22.46 -0.40
C PHE A 237 4.43 23.17 -1.74
N SER A 238 5.51 23.57 -2.40
CA SER A 238 5.49 24.12 -3.75
C SER A 238 6.43 23.34 -4.65
N LEU A 239 6.03 23.14 -5.91
CA LEU A 239 6.92 22.57 -6.91
C LEU A 239 7.90 23.67 -7.36
N THR A 240 9.18 23.50 -7.05
CA THR A 240 10.27 24.31 -7.56
C THR A 240 10.97 23.59 -8.72
N ARG A 241 11.40 24.33 -9.73
CA ARG A 241 12.26 23.82 -10.81
C ARG A 241 13.72 24.00 -10.46
#